data_fdda53f2429587ce6e7a981943ff2e2a
#
_entry.id   fdda53f2429587ce6e7a981943ff2e2a
#
_cell.length_a   1.000
_cell.length_b   1.000
_cell.length_c   1.000
_cell.angle_alpha   90.00
_cell.angle_beta   90.00
_cell.angle_gamma   90.00
#
_symmetry.space_group_name_H-M   'P 1'
#
loop_
_entity.id
_entity.type
_entity.pdbx_description
1 polymer ?
#
loop_
_entity_poly.entity_id
_entity_poly.type
_entity_poly.pdbx_seq_one_letter_code
_entity_poly.pdbx_strand_id
1 'polypeptide(L)'
;MARKPILEGGKRDEIIAAATQLFFTEGFESTSVRKILDRVGGEVGMFYHYFRSKEELFDVVVDRFFRNYALDFEVMAGNIRTPEELVDAFLPSFEEAMEKYRCVESGMHWTIRSALHERTLLSLIPAAEDLLKRFGYCGAYPLDIAAAMTIAAISAAIHSESFQNMDETEKKQLLLRLIADCQSCTR
;
A
#
# COMPACT_ATOMS: atom_id res chain seq x y z
N MET A 1 -19.96 30.77 8.11
CA MET A 1 -20.24 30.38 6.71
C MET A 1 -20.01 28.89 6.58
N ALA A 2 -21.05 28.12 6.26
CA ALA A 2 -20.94 26.67 6.08
C ALA A 2 -20.14 26.37 4.81
N ARG A 3 -19.10 25.53 4.94
CA ARG A 3 -18.29 25.04 3.81
C ARG A 3 -19.21 24.20 2.89
N LYS A 4 -19.31 24.55 1.60
CA LYS A 4 -20.02 23.71 0.63
C LYS A 4 -19.44 22.30 0.62
N PRO A 5 -20.28 21.25 0.53
CA PRO A 5 -19.78 19.88 0.38
C PRO A 5 -18.92 19.81 -0.90
N ILE A 6 -17.74 19.25 -0.76
CA ILE A 6 -16.83 19.01 -1.90
C ILE A 6 -17.37 17.78 -2.63
N LEU A 7 -17.96 17.99 -3.81
CA LEU A 7 -18.45 16.92 -4.67
C LEU A 7 -17.26 16.07 -5.16
N GLU A 8 -17.37 14.75 -5.08
CA GLU A 8 -16.46 13.83 -5.75
C GLU A 8 -16.49 14.11 -7.27
N GLY A 9 -15.29 14.11 -7.90
CA GLY A 9 -15.14 14.40 -9.33
C GLY A 9 -14.90 15.87 -9.68
N GLY A 10 -14.66 16.74 -8.67
CA GLY A 10 -14.37 18.16 -8.88
C GLY A 10 -12.89 18.48 -9.00
N LYS A 11 -12.57 19.78 -9.06
CA LYS A 11 -11.20 20.31 -9.19
C LYS A 11 -10.22 19.79 -8.13
N ARG A 12 -10.73 19.44 -6.94
CA ARG A 12 -9.95 18.78 -5.89
C ARG A 12 -9.42 17.42 -6.34
N ASP A 13 -10.24 16.61 -6.99
CA ASP A 13 -9.84 15.29 -7.48
C ASP A 13 -8.88 15.38 -8.67
N GLU A 14 -9.03 16.38 -9.53
CA GLU A 14 -8.06 16.67 -10.59
C GLU A 14 -6.68 17.00 -10.01
N ILE A 15 -6.62 17.81 -8.95
CA ILE A 15 -5.37 18.14 -8.24
C ILE A 15 -4.76 16.88 -7.64
N ILE A 16 -5.56 16.03 -6.98
CA ILE A 16 -5.07 14.77 -6.41
C ILE A 16 -4.53 13.84 -7.49
N ALA A 17 -5.24 13.70 -8.62
CA ALA A 17 -4.80 12.84 -9.72
C ALA A 17 -3.49 13.34 -10.37
N ALA A 18 -3.37 14.64 -10.63
CA ALA A 18 -2.15 15.25 -11.16
C ALA A 18 -0.98 15.11 -10.17
N ALA A 19 -1.24 15.35 -8.87
CA ALA A 19 -0.23 15.19 -7.82
C ALA A 19 0.21 13.73 -7.68
N THR A 20 -0.72 12.79 -7.72
CA THR A 20 -0.41 11.35 -7.69
C THR A 20 0.58 11.03 -8.80
N GLN A 21 0.26 11.38 -10.06
CA GLN A 21 1.15 11.11 -11.17
C GLN A 21 2.54 11.74 -10.96
N LEU A 22 2.61 13.02 -10.56
CA LEU A 22 3.88 13.73 -10.37
C LEU A 22 4.70 13.17 -9.21
N PHE A 23 4.08 12.91 -8.06
CA PHE A 23 4.78 12.35 -6.91
C PHE A 23 5.35 10.97 -7.21
N PHE A 24 4.63 10.14 -7.97
CA PHE A 24 5.07 8.79 -8.33
C PHE A 24 6.10 8.75 -9.46
N THR A 25 6.13 9.75 -10.37
CA THR A 25 7.09 9.76 -11.48
C THR A 25 8.33 10.61 -11.21
N GLU A 26 8.22 11.66 -10.42
CA GLU A 26 9.27 12.64 -10.22
C GLU A 26 9.71 12.78 -8.74
N GLY A 27 8.95 12.21 -7.83
CA GLY A 27 9.17 12.31 -6.38
C GLY A 27 8.53 13.55 -5.74
N PHE A 28 8.37 13.49 -4.41
CA PHE A 28 7.73 14.55 -3.63
C PHE A 28 8.52 15.86 -3.68
N GLU A 29 9.85 15.80 -3.47
CA GLU A 29 10.70 17.00 -3.41
C GLU A 29 10.77 17.74 -4.75
N SER A 30 10.78 17.01 -5.87
CA SER A 30 10.88 17.57 -7.21
C SER A 30 9.55 18.11 -7.74
N THR A 31 8.45 17.89 -7.03
CA THR A 31 7.11 18.32 -7.41
C THR A 31 6.70 19.56 -6.63
N SER A 32 6.55 20.69 -7.33
CA SER A 32 6.02 21.92 -6.74
C SER A 32 4.50 22.06 -6.91
N VAL A 33 3.85 22.82 -6.03
CA VAL A 33 2.43 23.17 -6.14
C VAL A 33 2.12 23.78 -7.53
N ARG A 34 3.01 24.64 -8.04
CA ARG A 34 2.84 25.25 -9.35
C ARG A 34 2.83 24.21 -10.47
N LYS A 35 3.73 23.24 -10.42
CA LYS A 35 3.80 22.15 -11.41
C LYS A 35 2.52 21.29 -11.44
N ILE A 36 1.93 21.04 -10.26
CA ILE A 36 0.63 20.36 -10.15
C ILE A 36 -0.47 21.20 -10.80
N LEU A 37 -0.51 22.50 -10.48
CA LEU A 37 -1.51 23.41 -11.00
C LEU A 37 -1.41 23.64 -12.51
N ASP A 38 -0.20 23.68 -13.05
CA ASP A 38 0.02 23.79 -14.50
C ASP A 38 -0.61 22.63 -15.27
N ARG A 39 -0.71 21.41 -14.65
CA ARG A 39 -1.38 20.26 -15.27
C ARG A 39 -2.91 20.33 -15.22
N VAL A 40 -3.47 20.95 -14.20
CA VAL A 40 -4.93 21.03 -14.01
C VAL A 40 -5.54 22.35 -14.45
N GLY A 41 -4.71 23.28 -14.90
CA GLY A 41 -5.14 24.61 -15.33
C GLY A 41 -5.72 25.43 -14.19
N GLY A 42 -4.90 25.78 -13.19
CA GLY A 42 -5.36 26.50 -12.00
C GLY A 42 -4.34 27.51 -11.46
N GLU A 43 -4.82 28.41 -10.62
CA GLU A 43 -3.99 29.38 -9.90
C GLU A 43 -3.66 28.91 -8.47
N VAL A 44 -2.58 29.47 -7.90
CA VAL A 44 -2.10 29.11 -6.56
C VAL A 44 -3.18 29.25 -5.47
N GLY A 45 -4.04 30.25 -5.57
CA GLY A 45 -5.18 30.44 -4.67
C GLY A 45 -6.17 29.25 -4.68
N MET A 46 -6.36 28.60 -5.84
CA MET A 46 -7.20 27.43 -5.96
C MET A 46 -6.63 26.23 -5.18
N PHE A 47 -5.32 26.04 -5.18
CA PHE A 47 -4.68 24.98 -4.39
C PHE A 47 -4.97 25.17 -2.90
N TYR A 48 -4.70 26.36 -2.36
CA TYR A 48 -4.89 26.66 -0.93
C TYR A 48 -6.36 26.71 -0.50
N HIS A 49 -7.29 26.71 -1.45
CA HIS A 49 -8.71 26.51 -1.14
C HIS A 49 -8.99 25.05 -0.72
N TYR A 50 -8.27 24.07 -1.29
CA TYR A 50 -8.49 22.64 -1.04
C TYR A 50 -7.50 22.02 -0.04
N PHE A 51 -6.26 22.46 -0.07
CA PHE A 51 -5.16 21.90 0.73
C PHE A 51 -4.37 23.01 1.42
N ARG A 52 -4.00 22.78 2.69
CA ARG A 52 -3.22 23.77 3.46
C ARG A 52 -1.75 23.80 3.03
N SER A 53 -1.25 22.66 2.55
CA SER A 53 0.14 22.51 2.14
C SER A 53 0.32 21.37 1.12
N LYS A 54 1.51 21.27 0.53
CA LYS A 54 1.90 20.16 -0.34
C LYS A 54 1.94 18.84 0.43
N GLU A 55 2.33 18.89 1.70
CA GLU A 55 2.37 17.75 2.62
C GLU A 55 0.95 17.19 2.87
N GLU A 56 -0.04 18.07 3.13
CA GLU A 56 -1.44 17.63 3.28
C GLU A 56 -1.95 16.95 1.99
N LEU A 57 -1.63 17.51 0.82
CA LEU A 57 -1.98 16.87 -0.45
C LEU A 57 -1.28 15.52 -0.60
N PHE A 58 0.00 15.44 -0.21
CA PHE A 58 0.76 14.21 -0.25
C PHE A 58 0.15 13.12 0.64
N ASP A 59 -0.23 13.46 1.87
CA ASP A 59 -0.93 12.55 2.78
C ASP A 59 -2.23 12.01 2.14
N VAL A 60 -3.01 12.88 1.49
CA VAL A 60 -4.25 12.47 0.80
C VAL A 60 -3.96 11.55 -0.38
N VAL A 61 -2.92 11.84 -1.18
CA VAL A 61 -2.51 10.99 -2.31
C VAL A 61 -2.11 9.61 -1.83
N VAL A 62 -1.33 9.56 -0.78
CA VAL A 62 -0.85 8.31 -0.19
C VAL A 62 -1.99 7.51 0.44
N ASP A 63 -2.84 8.14 1.25
CA ASP A 63 -4.02 7.48 1.84
C ASP A 63 -4.94 6.89 0.76
N ARG A 64 -5.14 7.62 -0.35
CA ARG A 64 -5.95 7.13 -1.48
C ARG A 64 -5.29 5.94 -2.17
N PHE A 65 -3.98 5.99 -2.35
CA PHE A 65 -3.23 4.90 -2.96
C PHE A 65 -3.34 3.62 -2.13
N PHE A 66 -3.05 3.68 -0.81
CA PHE A 66 -3.10 2.51 0.05
C PHE A 66 -4.52 1.96 0.22
N ARG A 67 -5.52 2.82 0.24
CA ARG A 67 -6.92 2.38 0.27
C ARG A 67 -7.28 1.59 -0.98
N ASN A 68 -6.85 2.05 -2.15
CA ASN A 68 -7.06 1.31 -3.39
C ASN A 68 -6.28 -0.01 -3.39
N TYR A 69 -5.03 0.00 -2.94
CA TYR A 69 -4.22 -1.21 -2.81
C TYR A 69 -4.85 -2.24 -1.86
N ALA A 70 -5.38 -1.80 -0.72
CA ALA A 70 -6.08 -2.69 0.21
C ALA A 70 -7.36 -3.28 -0.40
N LEU A 71 -8.15 -2.47 -1.12
CA LEU A 71 -9.34 -2.94 -1.83
C LEU A 71 -8.99 -3.93 -2.95
N ASP A 72 -7.97 -3.65 -3.74
CA ASP A 72 -7.49 -4.56 -4.79
C ASP A 72 -7.01 -5.89 -4.18
N PHE A 73 -6.31 -5.81 -3.04
CA PHE A 73 -5.92 -7.01 -2.28
C PHE A 73 -7.12 -7.78 -1.74
N GLU A 74 -8.14 -7.12 -1.18
CA GLU A 74 -9.37 -7.76 -0.70
C GLU A 74 -10.11 -8.47 -1.84
N VAL A 75 -10.22 -7.82 -3.01
CA VAL A 75 -10.85 -8.42 -4.20
C VAL A 75 -10.07 -9.65 -4.66
N MET A 76 -8.74 -9.55 -4.75
CA MET A 76 -7.88 -10.68 -5.07
C MET A 76 -8.06 -11.81 -4.04
N ALA A 77 -7.93 -11.49 -2.76
CA ALA A 77 -8.04 -12.42 -1.64
C ALA A 77 -9.41 -13.12 -1.57
N GLY A 78 -10.48 -12.47 -2.02
CA GLY A 78 -11.84 -13.04 -2.05
C GLY A 78 -11.95 -14.36 -2.81
N ASN A 79 -11.17 -14.55 -3.85
CA ASN A 79 -11.16 -15.73 -4.70
C ASN A 79 -10.14 -16.80 -4.29
N ILE A 80 -9.20 -16.48 -3.42
CA ILE A 80 -8.11 -17.34 -2.96
C ILE A 80 -8.63 -18.41 -1.99
N ARG A 81 -8.19 -19.65 -2.16
CA ARG A 81 -8.57 -20.81 -1.32
C ARG A 81 -7.38 -21.49 -0.66
N THR A 82 -6.19 -21.36 -1.23
CA THR A 82 -4.96 -21.99 -0.72
C THR A 82 -3.82 -20.97 -0.57
N PRO A 83 -2.82 -21.24 0.29
CA PRO A 83 -1.63 -20.40 0.37
C PRO A 83 -0.88 -20.28 -0.96
N GLU A 84 -0.85 -21.34 -1.77
CA GLU A 84 -0.18 -21.37 -3.08
C GLU A 84 -0.85 -20.37 -4.04
N GLU A 85 -2.20 -20.38 -4.11
CA GLU A 85 -2.95 -19.43 -4.92
C GLU A 85 -2.71 -17.99 -4.47
N LEU A 86 -2.57 -17.77 -3.14
CA LEU A 86 -2.26 -16.45 -2.59
C LEU A 86 -0.89 -15.97 -3.09
N VAL A 87 0.13 -16.81 -2.95
CA VAL A 87 1.50 -16.42 -3.32
C VAL A 87 1.61 -16.18 -4.83
N ASP A 88 0.96 -17.03 -5.66
CA ASP A 88 0.95 -16.90 -7.11
C ASP A 88 0.25 -15.63 -7.60
N ALA A 89 -0.80 -15.17 -6.91
CA ALA A 89 -1.48 -13.93 -7.23
C ALA A 89 -0.76 -12.69 -6.65
N PHE A 90 -0.20 -12.81 -5.45
CA PHE A 90 0.41 -11.70 -4.73
C PHE A 90 1.74 -11.25 -5.34
N LEU A 91 2.63 -12.20 -5.69
CA LEU A 91 3.99 -11.86 -6.11
C LEU A 91 4.03 -10.92 -7.32
N PRO A 92 3.33 -11.20 -8.44
CA PRO A 92 3.31 -10.28 -9.59
C PRO A 92 2.70 -8.92 -9.26
N SER A 93 1.63 -8.89 -8.47
CA SER A 93 0.97 -7.63 -8.05
C SER A 93 1.88 -6.79 -7.17
N PHE A 94 2.65 -7.43 -6.29
CA PHE A 94 3.64 -6.77 -5.45
C PHE A 94 4.79 -6.19 -6.28
N GLU A 95 5.34 -6.94 -7.23
CA GLU A 95 6.43 -6.48 -8.10
C GLU A 95 6.00 -5.27 -8.95
N GLU A 96 4.79 -5.29 -9.50
CA GLU A 96 4.22 -4.15 -10.23
C GLU A 96 4.04 -2.91 -9.30
N ALA A 97 3.55 -3.12 -8.08
CA ALA A 97 3.42 -2.05 -7.11
C ALA A 97 4.78 -1.46 -6.75
N MET A 98 5.78 -2.29 -6.46
CA MET A 98 7.13 -1.85 -6.11
C MET A 98 7.80 -1.06 -7.24
N GLU A 99 7.59 -1.43 -8.50
CA GLU A 99 8.10 -0.66 -9.62
C GLU A 99 7.50 0.75 -9.66
N LYS A 100 6.20 0.87 -9.45
CA LYS A 100 5.51 2.17 -9.33
C LYS A 100 6.00 3.00 -8.14
N TYR A 101 6.37 2.34 -7.02
CA TYR A 101 6.83 2.99 -5.79
C TYR A 101 8.27 3.45 -5.81
N ARG A 102 9.13 2.85 -6.63
CA ARG A 102 10.58 3.10 -6.62
C ARG A 102 10.93 4.58 -6.75
N CYS A 103 10.18 5.33 -7.56
CA CYS A 103 10.37 6.76 -7.73
C CYS A 103 9.91 7.58 -6.51
N VAL A 104 8.92 7.11 -5.77
CA VAL A 104 8.40 7.81 -4.57
C VAL A 104 9.34 7.61 -3.38
N GLU A 105 9.89 6.41 -3.21
CA GLU A 105 10.78 6.09 -2.09
C GLU A 105 12.10 6.85 -2.14
N SER A 106 12.64 7.10 -3.33
CA SER A 106 13.96 7.73 -3.49
C SER A 106 14.02 9.19 -3.02
N GLY A 107 12.87 9.88 -2.92
CA GLY A 107 12.78 11.27 -2.47
C GLY A 107 12.06 11.47 -1.14
N MET A 108 11.62 10.40 -0.48
CA MET A 108 10.79 10.51 0.70
C MET A 108 11.58 10.45 2.01
N HIS A 109 11.28 11.39 2.92
CA HIS A 109 11.88 11.35 4.25
C HIS A 109 11.49 10.04 4.98
N TRP A 110 12.44 9.43 5.69
CA TRP A 110 12.27 8.11 6.32
C TRP A 110 11.05 8.02 7.27
N THR A 111 10.70 9.11 7.97
CA THR A 111 9.53 9.15 8.88
C THR A 111 8.22 8.97 8.12
N ILE A 112 8.09 9.59 6.95
CA ILE A 112 6.90 9.45 6.09
C ILE A 112 6.84 8.02 5.57
N ARG A 113 7.96 7.49 5.07
CA ARG A 113 8.05 6.10 4.59
C ARG A 113 7.65 5.09 5.66
N SER A 114 8.12 5.26 6.90
CA SER A 114 7.76 4.37 8.02
C SER A 114 6.27 4.43 8.35
N ALA A 115 5.69 5.64 8.42
CA ALA A 115 4.26 5.81 8.70
C ALA A 115 3.38 5.19 7.61
N LEU A 116 3.80 5.29 6.34
CA LEU A 116 3.09 4.70 5.20
C LEU A 116 3.16 3.17 5.25
N HIS A 117 4.32 2.63 5.55
CA HIS A 117 4.53 1.19 5.70
C HIS A 117 3.61 0.63 6.80
N GLU A 118 3.59 1.26 7.97
CA GLU A 118 2.73 0.86 9.07
C GLU A 118 1.24 0.91 8.70
N ARG A 119 0.78 1.98 8.06
CA ARG A 119 -0.61 2.10 7.59
C ARG A 119 -0.99 0.99 6.60
N THR A 120 -0.10 0.65 5.68
CA THR A 120 -0.32 -0.45 4.74
C THR A 120 -0.51 -1.77 5.47
N LEU A 121 0.40 -2.10 6.38
CA LEU A 121 0.32 -3.33 7.16
C LEU A 121 -1.00 -3.41 7.92
N LEU A 122 -1.38 -2.35 8.64
CA LEU A 122 -2.64 -2.32 9.41
C LEU A 122 -3.88 -2.47 8.51
N SER A 123 -3.86 -1.92 7.30
CA SER A 123 -5.00 -2.01 6.37
C SER A 123 -5.23 -3.41 5.82
N LEU A 124 -4.19 -4.26 5.79
CA LEU A 124 -4.26 -5.62 5.28
C LEU A 124 -4.67 -6.67 6.33
N ILE A 125 -4.65 -6.33 7.63
CA ILE A 125 -4.96 -7.27 8.71
C ILE A 125 -6.33 -7.94 8.52
N PRO A 126 -7.44 -7.23 8.24
CA PRO A 126 -8.75 -7.88 8.10
C PRO A 126 -8.79 -8.91 6.97
N ALA A 127 -8.19 -8.62 5.84
CA ALA A 127 -8.10 -9.55 4.71
C ALA A 127 -7.21 -10.77 5.04
N ALA A 128 -6.12 -10.56 5.77
CA ALA A 128 -5.25 -11.64 6.22
C ALA A 128 -5.94 -12.55 7.26
N GLU A 129 -6.74 -12.00 8.18
CA GLU A 129 -7.56 -12.80 9.09
C GLU A 129 -8.52 -13.71 8.32
N ASP A 130 -9.17 -13.18 7.30
CA ASP A 130 -10.10 -13.93 6.46
C ASP A 130 -9.39 -15.04 5.66
N LEU A 131 -8.20 -14.77 5.14
CA LEU A 131 -7.37 -15.77 4.47
C LEU A 131 -6.93 -16.87 5.44
N LEU A 132 -6.41 -16.51 6.62
CA LEU A 132 -5.99 -17.49 7.63
C LEU A 132 -7.15 -18.38 8.08
N LYS A 133 -8.37 -17.82 8.29
CA LYS A 133 -9.57 -18.62 8.58
C LYS A 133 -9.86 -19.62 7.46
N ARG A 134 -9.82 -19.17 6.20
CA ARG A 134 -10.07 -20.03 5.03
C ARG A 134 -9.00 -21.11 4.85
N PHE A 135 -7.77 -20.82 5.21
CA PHE A 135 -6.67 -21.80 5.20
C PHE A 135 -6.69 -22.76 6.39
N GLY A 136 -7.70 -22.63 7.27
CA GLY A 136 -7.85 -23.56 8.41
C GLY A 136 -6.95 -23.22 9.59
N TYR A 137 -6.68 -21.94 9.85
CA TYR A 137 -5.85 -21.50 10.97
C TYR A 137 -6.25 -22.19 12.28
N CYS A 138 -5.28 -22.79 12.95
CA CYS A 138 -5.43 -23.48 14.24
C CYS A 138 -4.26 -23.17 15.20
N GLY A 139 -3.53 -22.07 14.95
CA GLY A 139 -2.35 -21.69 15.72
C GLY A 139 -2.66 -21.26 17.17
N ALA A 140 -1.61 -21.07 17.96
CA ALA A 140 -1.69 -20.75 19.39
C ALA A 140 -2.07 -19.30 19.70
N TYR A 141 -1.96 -18.39 18.73
CA TYR A 141 -2.22 -16.95 18.92
C TYR A 141 -3.65 -16.58 18.55
N PRO A 142 -4.22 -15.51 19.15
CA PRO A 142 -5.42 -14.88 18.60
C PRO A 142 -5.25 -14.55 17.12
N LEU A 143 -6.34 -14.65 16.36
CA LEU A 143 -6.29 -14.57 14.90
C LEU A 143 -5.77 -13.22 14.38
N ASP A 144 -6.16 -12.13 15.02
CA ASP A 144 -5.68 -10.77 14.71
C ASP A 144 -4.16 -10.64 14.88
N ILE A 145 -3.63 -11.23 15.95
CA ILE A 145 -2.17 -11.29 16.21
C ILE A 145 -1.49 -12.14 15.16
N ALA A 146 -2.02 -13.31 14.84
CA ALA A 146 -1.45 -14.19 13.81
C ALA A 146 -1.45 -13.53 12.44
N ALA A 147 -2.52 -12.84 12.06
CA ALA A 147 -2.61 -12.07 10.83
C ALA A 147 -1.56 -10.94 10.79
N ALA A 148 -1.44 -10.17 11.86
CA ALA A 148 -0.45 -9.11 11.97
C ALA A 148 1.00 -9.66 11.87
N MET A 149 1.30 -10.77 12.55
CA MET A 149 2.60 -11.45 12.48
C MET A 149 2.91 -11.93 11.05
N THR A 150 1.93 -12.56 10.39
CA THR A 150 2.09 -13.05 9.01
C THR A 150 2.40 -11.90 8.06
N ILE A 151 1.62 -10.82 8.11
CA ILE A 151 1.85 -9.64 7.27
C ILE A 151 3.21 -9.02 7.56
N ALA A 152 3.58 -8.85 8.84
CA ALA A 152 4.86 -8.28 9.23
C ALA A 152 6.05 -9.14 8.76
N ALA A 153 5.96 -10.47 8.88
CA ALA A 153 6.99 -11.39 8.42
C ALA A 153 7.16 -11.34 6.89
N ILE A 154 6.04 -11.39 6.16
CA ILE A 154 6.05 -11.26 4.69
C ILE A 154 6.65 -9.90 4.30
N SER A 155 6.19 -8.81 4.92
CA SER A 155 6.68 -7.46 4.63
C SER A 155 8.18 -7.33 4.90
N ALA A 156 8.67 -7.85 6.02
CA ALA A 156 10.10 -7.84 6.32
C ALA A 156 10.91 -8.65 5.29
N ALA A 157 10.38 -9.78 4.83
CA ALA A 157 11.02 -10.60 3.83
C ALA A 157 11.10 -9.89 2.47
N ILE A 158 9.97 -9.43 1.93
CA ILE A 158 9.90 -8.86 0.57
C ILE A 158 10.70 -7.56 0.40
N HIS A 159 10.92 -6.81 1.48
CA HIS A 159 11.75 -5.60 1.47
C HIS A 159 13.23 -5.87 1.76
N SER A 160 13.63 -7.13 2.00
CA SER A 160 15.03 -7.46 2.24
C SER A 160 15.83 -7.59 0.93
N GLU A 161 17.10 -7.21 0.97
CA GLU A 161 18.02 -7.40 -0.15
C GLU A 161 18.16 -8.88 -0.54
N SER A 162 18.15 -9.77 0.45
CA SER A 162 18.21 -11.21 0.21
C SER A 162 17.05 -11.70 -0.65
N PHE A 163 15.82 -11.25 -0.35
CA PHE A 163 14.64 -11.63 -1.13
C PHE A 163 14.71 -11.10 -2.56
N GLN A 164 15.19 -9.87 -2.76
CA GLN A 164 15.30 -9.27 -4.08
C GLN A 164 16.27 -10.05 -4.99
N ASN A 165 17.28 -10.70 -4.41
CA ASN A 165 18.28 -11.51 -5.12
C ASN A 165 17.88 -12.98 -5.32
N MET A 166 16.76 -13.45 -4.75
CA MET A 166 16.22 -14.80 -4.94
C MET A 166 15.60 -14.97 -6.32
N ASP A 167 15.63 -16.19 -6.83
CA ASP A 167 14.82 -16.56 -8.00
C ASP A 167 13.32 -16.66 -7.62
N GLU A 168 12.45 -16.75 -8.64
CA GLU A 168 11.01 -16.78 -8.43
C GLU A 168 10.56 -18.00 -7.60
N THR A 169 11.20 -19.14 -7.77
CA THR A 169 10.88 -20.37 -7.03
C THR A 169 11.25 -20.24 -5.56
N GLU A 170 12.44 -19.69 -5.28
CA GLU A 170 12.91 -19.42 -3.92
C GLU A 170 12.00 -18.40 -3.20
N LYS A 171 11.60 -17.32 -3.89
CA LYS A 171 10.65 -16.34 -3.37
C LYS A 171 9.33 -17.00 -2.97
N LYS A 172 8.74 -17.80 -3.87
CA LYS A 172 7.48 -18.51 -3.60
C LYS A 172 7.61 -19.46 -2.40
N GLN A 173 8.67 -20.26 -2.35
CA GLN A 173 8.90 -21.19 -1.24
C GLN A 173 9.07 -20.49 0.10
N LEU A 174 9.77 -19.35 0.13
CA LEU A 174 9.94 -18.57 1.35
C LEU A 174 8.59 -18.02 1.83
N LEU A 175 7.79 -17.42 0.96
CA LEU A 175 6.48 -16.88 1.33
C LEU A 175 5.53 -17.96 1.84
N LEU A 176 5.47 -19.12 1.18
CA LEU A 176 4.68 -20.28 1.62
C LEU A 176 5.12 -20.76 3.01
N ARG A 177 6.43 -20.80 3.27
CA ARG A 177 6.96 -21.18 4.58
C ARG A 177 6.57 -20.18 5.66
N LEU A 178 6.67 -18.87 5.40
CA LEU A 178 6.26 -17.85 6.36
C LEU A 178 4.76 -17.95 6.71
N ILE A 179 3.91 -18.24 5.73
CA ILE A 179 2.48 -18.48 5.96
C ILE A 179 2.28 -19.74 6.81
N ALA A 180 2.95 -20.84 6.48
CA ALA A 180 2.83 -22.10 7.18
C ALA A 180 3.33 -22.02 8.65
N ASP A 181 4.43 -21.32 8.90
CA ASP A 181 4.99 -21.14 10.24
C ASP A 181 4.03 -20.40 11.17
N CYS A 182 3.25 -19.43 10.62
CA CYS A 182 2.21 -18.75 11.38
C CYS A 182 0.95 -19.60 11.59
N GLN A 183 0.72 -20.64 10.75
CA GLN A 183 -0.43 -21.54 10.85
C GLN A 183 -0.19 -22.75 11.73
N SER A 184 1.07 -23.09 12.03
CA SER A 184 1.40 -24.33 12.72
C SER A 184 0.82 -24.35 14.13
N CYS A 185 -0.02 -25.37 14.39
CA CYS A 185 -0.36 -25.77 15.74
C CYS A 185 0.91 -26.28 16.43
N THR A 186 1.44 -25.54 17.39
CA THR A 186 2.40 -26.13 18.35
C THR A 186 1.66 -27.24 19.10
N ARG A 187 1.97 -28.50 18.73
CA ARG A 187 1.59 -29.67 19.52
C ARG A 187 2.34 -29.69 20.82
#